data_570f77b782eead3ddad2e8441a5b6a2d
#
_entry.id   570f77b782eead3ddad2e8441a5b6a2d
#
_cell.length_a   1.000
_cell.length_b   1.000
_cell.length_c   1.000
_cell.angle_alpha   90.00
_cell.angle_beta   90.00
_cell.angle_gamma   90.00
#
_symmetry.space_group_name_H-M   'P 1'
#
loop_
_entity.id
_entity.type
_entity.pdbx_description
1 polymer ?
#
loop_
_entity_poly.entity_id
_entity_poly.type
_entity_poly.pdbx_seq_one_letter_code
_entity_poly.pdbx_strand_id
1 'polypeptide(L)'
;FCAGVLVQMDDFDRLTGDMDEETIFSFTQELETAMIAQSNDDMRIVENDNGRYFVLFVSELEEELRFHIRSYVRRLRATGVQAAYTTIASSILRGGVALCRQAYEETRRCMDRVFLLGTGQDIQAGEALGQGFASPLPEGIDMRNIIKTLSGFHKEEIHHALTGIAENIRKTSHNSYLYTSMLVSFVYGETIRLLGEMRCPVQSILPEPMAAYRRLMACQSLDSMMRELMRVLDLVCDFLEENVGGNQDAVERAKVYIEEHYGNSTLSLDLVAAAVGISPTYLSALFKQNANQSFVGYLTETRLTHAQRLLRSGDYRSYEVAYMCGYDNSTYFSTIFK
;
A
#
# COMPACT_ATOMS: atom_id res chain seq x y z
N PHE A 1 42.72 -4.83 7.68
CA PHE A 1 41.34 -4.35 7.54
C PHE A 1 40.57 -5.25 6.59
N CYS A 2 39.28 -5.38 6.77
CA CYS A 2 38.41 -6.01 5.81
C CYS A 2 37.08 -5.23 5.67
N ALA A 3 36.42 -5.39 4.52
CA ALA A 3 35.09 -4.92 4.28
C ALA A 3 34.42 -5.80 3.22
N GLY A 4 33.12 -5.74 3.14
CA GLY A 4 32.32 -6.47 2.15
C GLY A 4 31.46 -5.55 1.29
N VAL A 5 31.19 -5.96 0.08
CA VAL A 5 30.18 -5.37 -0.78
C VAL A 5 29.18 -6.46 -1.16
N LEU A 6 27.94 -6.28 -0.77
CA LEU A 6 26.83 -7.09 -1.26
C LEU A 6 26.35 -6.48 -2.56
N VAL A 7 26.33 -7.25 -3.63
CA VAL A 7 25.75 -6.89 -4.93
C VAL A 7 24.51 -7.74 -5.11
N GLN A 8 23.37 -7.10 -5.27
CA GLN A 8 22.09 -7.78 -5.45
C GLN A 8 21.45 -7.35 -6.77
N MET A 9 21.03 -8.31 -7.58
CA MET A 9 20.17 -8.05 -8.73
C MET A 9 18.80 -7.60 -8.25
N ASP A 10 18.36 -6.48 -8.79
CA ASP A 10 17.08 -5.90 -8.42
C ASP A 10 15.92 -6.66 -9.11
N ASP A 11 14.83 -6.84 -8.39
CA ASP A 11 13.63 -7.56 -8.88
C ASP A 11 13.89 -9.00 -9.37
N PHE A 12 14.97 -9.66 -8.89
CA PHE A 12 15.39 -10.97 -9.36
C PHE A 12 14.25 -12.00 -9.37
N ASP A 13 13.57 -12.19 -8.24
CA ASP A 13 12.48 -13.17 -8.12
C ASP A 13 11.29 -12.85 -9.06
N ARG A 14 11.04 -11.56 -9.34
CA ARG A 14 10.00 -11.13 -10.26
C ARG A 14 10.38 -11.39 -11.72
N LEU A 15 11.63 -11.12 -12.06
CA LEU A 15 12.14 -11.26 -13.44
C LEU A 15 12.34 -12.73 -13.81
N THR A 16 12.72 -13.56 -12.85
CA THR A 16 13.05 -14.98 -13.08
C THR A 16 11.88 -15.93 -12.84
N GLY A 17 10.78 -15.46 -12.25
CA GLY A 17 9.65 -16.32 -11.82
C GLY A 17 9.00 -17.15 -12.93
N ASP A 18 9.05 -16.68 -14.19
CA ASP A 18 8.51 -17.37 -15.36
C ASP A 18 9.61 -17.84 -16.33
N MET A 19 10.90 -17.70 -15.95
CA MET A 19 12.05 -18.12 -16.76
C MET A 19 12.44 -19.58 -16.48
N ASP A 20 12.94 -20.27 -17.49
CA ASP A 20 13.62 -21.55 -17.30
C ASP A 20 15.03 -21.36 -16.71
N GLU A 21 15.62 -22.47 -16.20
CA GLU A 21 16.93 -22.45 -15.55
C GLU A 21 18.06 -21.93 -16.48
N GLU A 22 17.99 -22.21 -17.78
CA GLU A 22 19.00 -21.79 -18.76
C GLU A 22 18.93 -20.27 -18.99
N THR A 23 17.72 -19.74 -19.06
CA THR A 23 17.49 -18.28 -19.19
C THR A 23 17.92 -17.55 -17.91
N ILE A 24 17.58 -18.09 -16.73
CA ILE A 24 18.04 -17.54 -15.43
C ILE A 24 19.57 -17.52 -15.36
N PHE A 25 20.21 -18.62 -15.73
CA PHE A 25 21.67 -18.72 -15.77
C PHE A 25 22.29 -17.67 -16.70
N SER A 26 21.78 -17.56 -17.92
CA SER A 26 22.23 -16.54 -18.88
C SER A 26 22.07 -15.11 -18.35
N PHE A 27 20.95 -14.84 -17.68
CA PHE A 27 20.63 -13.53 -17.10
C PHE A 27 21.57 -13.15 -15.94
N THR A 28 21.93 -14.11 -15.08
CA THR A 28 22.85 -13.88 -13.97
C THR A 28 24.31 -13.80 -14.41
N GLN A 29 24.68 -14.54 -15.48
CA GLN A 29 26.04 -14.66 -15.96
C GLN A 29 26.63 -13.32 -16.44
N GLU A 30 25.82 -12.41 -16.96
CA GLU A 30 26.28 -11.08 -17.40
C GLU A 30 26.85 -10.29 -16.20
N LEU A 31 26.11 -10.22 -15.11
CA LEU A 31 26.56 -9.53 -13.89
C LEU A 31 27.76 -10.23 -13.27
N GLU A 32 27.73 -11.55 -13.17
CA GLU A 32 28.82 -12.36 -12.61
C GLU A 32 30.11 -12.18 -13.41
N THR A 33 30.03 -12.26 -14.74
CA THR A 33 31.18 -12.03 -15.62
C THR A 33 31.74 -10.63 -15.43
N ALA A 34 30.87 -9.62 -15.35
CA ALA A 34 31.28 -8.24 -15.08
C ALA A 34 31.97 -8.10 -13.71
N MET A 35 31.48 -8.78 -12.68
CA MET A 35 32.07 -8.78 -11.34
C MET A 35 33.45 -9.45 -11.34
N ILE A 36 33.57 -10.62 -11.97
CA ILE A 36 34.84 -11.37 -12.08
C ILE A 36 35.90 -10.56 -12.84
N ALA A 37 35.50 -9.91 -13.94
CA ALA A 37 36.39 -9.09 -14.75
C ALA A 37 36.96 -7.87 -13.97
N GLN A 38 36.32 -7.45 -12.90
CA GLN A 38 36.78 -6.38 -12.00
C GLN A 38 37.53 -6.89 -10.76
N SER A 39 37.62 -8.21 -10.58
CA SER A 39 38.30 -8.82 -9.42
C SER A 39 39.84 -8.71 -9.51
N ASN A 40 40.46 -8.72 -8.35
CA ASN A 40 41.94 -8.77 -8.19
C ASN A 40 42.31 -9.73 -7.04
N ASP A 41 43.58 -9.85 -6.75
CA ASP A 41 44.07 -10.79 -5.73
C ASP A 41 43.64 -10.47 -4.29
N ASP A 42 43.25 -9.22 -4.02
CA ASP A 42 42.79 -8.73 -2.71
C ASP A 42 41.26 -8.92 -2.51
N MET A 43 40.60 -9.57 -3.46
CA MET A 43 39.15 -9.75 -3.48
C MET A 43 38.77 -11.21 -3.54
N ARG A 44 37.67 -11.54 -2.91
CA ARG A 44 37.02 -12.87 -3.04
C ARG A 44 35.54 -12.67 -3.25
N ILE A 45 35.02 -13.22 -4.33
CA ILE A 45 33.59 -13.23 -4.66
C ILE A 45 33.03 -14.53 -4.12
N VAL A 46 31.95 -14.44 -3.38
CA VAL A 46 31.18 -15.58 -2.86
C VAL A 46 29.79 -15.45 -3.43
N GLU A 47 29.38 -16.43 -4.22
CA GLU A 47 28.01 -16.53 -4.68
C GLU A 47 27.11 -16.82 -3.49
N ASN A 48 25.98 -16.13 -3.46
CA ASN A 48 24.91 -16.39 -2.52
C ASN A 48 23.60 -16.64 -3.34
N ASP A 49 22.59 -17.19 -2.75
CA ASP A 49 21.35 -17.53 -3.44
C ASP A 49 20.64 -16.32 -4.08
N ASN A 50 19.89 -16.56 -5.15
CA ASN A 50 18.93 -15.62 -5.74
C ASN A 50 19.53 -14.30 -6.27
N GLY A 51 20.58 -14.39 -7.11
CA GLY A 51 21.18 -13.22 -7.75
C GLY A 51 21.86 -12.27 -6.77
N ARG A 52 22.34 -12.79 -5.63
CA ARG A 52 23.11 -12.07 -4.62
C ARG A 52 24.54 -12.55 -4.63
N TYR A 53 25.47 -11.60 -4.61
CA TYR A 53 26.90 -11.86 -4.58
C TYR A 53 27.53 -11.04 -3.48
N PHE A 54 28.38 -11.67 -2.67
CA PHE A 54 29.14 -10.99 -1.65
C PHE A 54 30.62 -10.93 -2.05
N VAL A 55 31.15 -9.72 -2.11
CA VAL A 55 32.57 -9.48 -2.45
C VAL A 55 33.28 -9.04 -1.19
N LEU A 56 34.25 -9.85 -0.75
CA LEU A 56 35.13 -9.56 0.39
C LEU A 56 36.36 -8.85 -0.10
N PHE A 57 36.71 -7.77 0.55
CA PHE A 57 37.95 -7.00 0.34
C PHE A 57 38.82 -7.06 1.59
N VAL A 58 40.11 -7.23 1.41
CA VAL A 58 41.12 -7.25 2.48
C VAL A 58 42.30 -6.39 2.08
N SER A 59 42.81 -5.55 2.99
CA SER A 59 44.05 -4.77 2.81
C SER A 59 44.68 -4.50 4.16
N GLU A 60 45.99 -4.26 4.16
CA GLU A 60 46.73 -3.82 5.35
C GLU A 60 46.42 -2.37 5.73
N LEU A 61 46.03 -1.54 4.75
CA LEU A 61 45.75 -0.13 4.92
C LEU A 61 44.27 0.19 4.71
N GLU A 62 43.69 0.96 5.62
CA GLU A 62 42.25 1.36 5.55
C GLU A 62 41.96 2.23 4.34
N GLU A 63 42.87 3.15 4.00
CA GLU A 63 42.66 4.07 2.86
C GLU A 63 42.68 3.34 1.52
N GLU A 64 43.57 2.36 1.38
CA GLU A 64 43.61 1.50 0.19
C GLU A 64 42.33 0.70 0.04
N LEU A 65 41.81 0.16 1.14
CA LEU A 65 40.57 -0.60 1.16
C LEU A 65 39.39 0.27 0.73
N ARG A 66 39.30 1.50 1.24
CA ARG A 66 38.30 2.49 0.81
C ARG A 66 38.38 2.79 -0.69
N PHE A 67 39.58 2.95 -1.19
CA PHE A 67 39.83 3.21 -2.61
C PHE A 67 39.42 2.00 -3.46
N HIS A 68 39.79 0.78 -3.05
CA HIS A 68 39.46 -0.46 -3.76
C HIS A 68 37.95 -0.66 -3.84
N ILE A 69 37.20 -0.50 -2.76
CA ILE A 69 35.72 -0.61 -2.75
C ILE A 69 35.09 0.41 -3.69
N ARG A 70 35.42 1.69 -3.56
CA ARG A 70 34.85 2.75 -4.40
C ARG A 70 35.19 2.55 -5.88
N SER A 71 36.44 2.15 -6.15
CA SER A 71 36.91 1.87 -7.51
C SER A 71 36.17 0.67 -8.12
N TYR A 72 35.98 -0.38 -7.33
CA TYR A 72 35.21 -1.56 -7.75
C TYR A 72 33.78 -1.22 -8.12
N VAL A 73 33.04 -0.59 -7.20
CA VAL A 73 31.64 -0.20 -7.43
C VAL A 73 31.53 0.70 -8.65
N ARG A 74 32.41 1.70 -8.80
CA ARG A 74 32.43 2.59 -9.98
C ARG A 74 32.70 1.83 -11.28
N ARG A 75 33.68 0.92 -11.28
CA ARG A 75 33.97 0.11 -12.48
C ARG A 75 32.84 -0.83 -12.82
N LEU A 76 32.23 -1.46 -11.81
CA LEU A 76 31.05 -2.31 -12.02
C LEU A 76 29.90 -1.54 -12.67
N ARG A 77 29.62 -0.32 -12.20
CA ARG A 77 28.62 0.57 -12.84
C ARG A 77 28.98 0.94 -14.28
N ALA A 78 30.26 1.07 -14.59
CA ALA A 78 30.74 1.43 -15.93
C ALA A 78 30.70 0.26 -16.94
N THR A 79 30.45 -0.97 -16.51
CA THR A 79 30.39 -2.15 -17.41
C THR A 79 29.19 -2.15 -18.34
N GLY A 80 28.14 -1.38 -18.01
CA GLY A 80 26.92 -1.31 -18.83
C GLY A 80 26.06 -2.57 -18.75
N VAL A 81 26.20 -3.37 -17.68
CA VAL A 81 25.31 -4.52 -17.39
C VAL A 81 23.85 -4.05 -17.47
N GLN A 82 23.06 -4.76 -18.26
CA GLN A 82 21.65 -4.38 -18.49
C GLN A 82 20.77 -4.68 -17.28
N ALA A 83 21.13 -5.71 -16.48
CA ALA A 83 20.43 -6.04 -15.26
C ALA A 83 20.59 -4.91 -14.23
N ALA A 84 19.48 -4.40 -13.69
CA ALA A 84 19.55 -3.48 -12.56
C ALA A 84 20.05 -4.19 -11.32
N TYR A 85 20.93 -3.54 -10.56
CA TYR A 85 21.46 -4.09 -9.32
C TYR A 85 21.75 -3.00 -8.29
N THR A 86 21.70 -3.38 -7.01
CA THR A 86 22.02 -2.53 -5.87
C THR A 86 23.32 -3.01 -5.22
N THR A 87 24.19 -2.09 -4.81
CA THR A 87 25.37 -2.42 -4.03
C THR A 87 25.27 -1.90 -2.59
N ILE A 88 25.70 -2.71 -1.63
CA ILE A 88 25.70 -2.36 -0.22
C ILE A 88 27.11 -2.63 0.32
N ALA A 89 27.85 -1.57 0.62
CA ALA A 89 29.18 -1.68 1.20
C ALA A 89 29.12 -1.68 2.73
N SER A 90 29.78 -2.63 3.39
CA SER A 90 29.94 -2.66 4.84
C SER A 90 30.83 -1.54 5.36
N SER A 91 30.82 -1.32 6.66
CA SER A 91 31.88 -0.57 7.35
C SER A 91 33.21 -1.28 7.18
N ILE A 92 34.30 -0.51 7.29
CA ILE A 92 35.65 -1.07 7.32
C ILE A 92 35.95 -1.56 8.72
N LEU A 93 36.31 -2.86 8.85
CA LEU A 93 36.54 -3.53 10.11
C LEU A 93 38.03 -3.79 10.31
N ARG A 94 38.53 -3.58 11.54
CA ARG A 94 39.89 -3.88 11.92
C ARG A 94 39.97 -5.30 12.51
N GLY A 95 40.53 -6.25 11.79
CA GLY A 95 40.65 -7.65 12.22
C GLY A 95 40.78 -8.64 11.08
N GLY A 96 40.93 -8.13 9.85
CA GLY A 96 41.14 -8.96 8.66
C GLY A 96 39.99 -9.92 8.38
N VAL A 97 40.29 -11.03 7.71
CA VAL A 97 39.30 -12.02 7.24
C VAL A 97 38.44 -12.61 8.36
N ALA A 98 38.92 -12.63 9.62
CA ALA A 98 38.18 -13.12 10.77
C ALA A 98 36.83 -12.39 10.96
N LEU A 99 36.70 -11.15 10.46
CA LEU A 99 35.50 -10.33 10.56
C LEU A 99 34.64 -10.34 9.28
N CYS A 100 34.91 -11.21 8.32
CA CYS A 100 34.12 -11.30 7.07
C CYS A 100 32.66 -11.56 7.36
N ARG A 101 32.33 -12.38 8.36
CA ARG A 101 30.96 -12.63 8.80
C ARG A 101 30.27 -11.35 9.29
N GLN A 102 30.96 -10.54 10.06
CA GLN A 102 30.44 -9.28 10.56
C GLN A 102 30.21 -8.31 9.41
N ALA A 103 31.10 -8.21 8.44
CA ALA A 103 30.92 -7.39 7.24
C ALA A 103 29.70 -7.83 6.44
N TYR A 104 29.50 -9.13 6.26
CA TYR A 104 28.33 -9.68 5.60
C TYR A 104 27.03 -9.37 6.36
N GLU A 105 27.01 -9.56 7.68
CA GLU A 105 25.83 -9.27 8.50
C GLU A 105 25.46 -7.78 8.50
N GLU A 106 26.45 -6.87 8.43
CA GLU A 106 26.19 -5.44 8.25
C GLU A 106 25.51 -5.14 6.93
N THR A 107 26.05 -5.66 5.81
CA THR A 107 25.42 -5.46 4.49
C THR A 107 24.00 -6.02 4.45
N ARG A 108 23.79 -7.19 5.05
CA ARG A 108 22.48 -7.83 5.13
C ARG A 108 21.47 -7.01 5.93
N ARG A 109 21.86 -6.40 7.06
CA ARG A 109 20.98 -5.52 7.85
C ARG A 109 20.55 -4.28 7.07
N CYS A 110 21.35 -3.84 6.10
CA CYS A 110 21.00 -2.70 5.27
C CYS A 110 19.98 -3.01 4.18
N MET A 111 19.60 -4.28 3.99
CA MET A 111 18.56 -4.67 3.03
C MET A 111 17.23 -3.96 3.27
N ASP A 112 16.85 -3.74 4.53
CA ASP A 112 15.64 -2.97 4.87
C ASP A 112 15.72 -1.52 4.36
N ARG A 113 16.96 -0.97 4.26
CA ARG A 113 17.17 0.36 3.69
C ARG A 113 17.01 0.39 2.18
N VAL A 114 17.39 -0.68 1.47
CA VAL A 114 17.12 -0.82 0.03
C VAL A 114 15.64 -0.70 -0.24
N PHE A 115 14.83 -1.33 0.60
CA PHE A 115 13.38 -1.25 0.47
C PHE A 115 12.85 0.20 0.55
N LEU A 116 13.43 1.05 1.42
CA LEU A 116 13.02 2.45 1.57
C LEU A 116 13.64 3.39 0.52
N LEU A 117 14.91 3.17 0.18
CA LEU A 117 15.67 4.03 -0.73
C LEU A 117 15.40 3.72 -2.20
N GLY A 118 14.89 2.53 -2.49
CA GLY A 118 14.70 2.01 -3.84
C GLY A 118 15.89 1.19 -4.31
N THR A 119 15.70 0.57 -5.47
CA THR A 119 16.68 -0.28 -6.16
C THR A 119 17.64 0.56 -7.01
N GLY A 120 18.72 -0.04 -7.51
CA GLY A 120 19.73 0.63 -8.33
C GLY A 120 20.68 1.58 -7.59
N GLN A 121 20.76 1.49 -6.25
CA GLN A 121 21.51 2.39 -5.37
C GLN A 121 22.86 1.82 -4.97
N ASP A 122 23.78 2.73 -4.58
CA ASP A 122 25.03 2.39 -3.90
C ASP A 122 24.93 2.85 -2.44
N ILE A 123 24.83 1.90 -1.52
CA ILE A 123 24.53 2.14 -0.10
C ILE A 123 25.78 1.87 0.75
N GLN A 124 26.08 2.79 1.69
CA GLN A 124 27.11 2.61 2.71
C GLN A 124 26.47 2.19 4.03
N ALA A 125 26.84 1.02 4.54
CA ALA A 125 26.23 0.48 5.77
C ALA A 125 26.46 1.39 6.98
N GLY A 126 27.63 2.00 7.11
CA GLY A 126 27.95 2.92 8.22
C GLY A 126 27.04 4.14 8.28
N GLU A 127 26.66 4.68 7.13
CA GLU A 127 25.73 5.81 7.04
C GLU A 127 24.28 5.35 7.25
N ALA A 128 23.94 4.19 6.73
CA ALA A 128 22.59 3.64 6.82
C ALA A 128 22.22 3.18 8.24
N LEU A 129 23.16 2.65 9.01
CA LEU A 129 22.93 2.12 10.37
C LEU A 129 23.11 3.17 11.48
N GLY A 130 23.69 4.34 11.18
CA GLY A 130 24.05 5.37 12.16
C GLY A 130 22.89 6.19 12.73
N GLN A 131 21.67 6.05 12.25
CA GLN A 131 20.48 6.69 12.84
C GLN A 131 19.78 5.70 13.77
N GLY A 132 19.78 6.04 15.06
CA GLY A 132 19.36 5.21 16.18
C GLY A 132 18.01 4.52 16.03
N PHE A 133 17.89 3.42 16.75
CA PHE A 133 16.72 2.53 16.76
C PHE A 133 15.53 3.19 17.48
N ALA A 134 14.64 3.79 16.75
CA ALA A 134 13.36 4.25 17.27
C ALA A 134 12.29 3.16 17.09
N SER A 135 11.21 3.26 17.81
CA SER A 135 10.07 2.37 17.95
C SER A 135 9.82 1.34 16.82
N PRO A 136 9.48 0.08 17.15
CA PRO A 136 9.28 -1.01 16.18
C PRO A 136 8.07 -0.83 15.26
N LEU A 137 7.18 0.12 15.54
CA LEU A 137 5.98 0.41 14.73
C LEU A 137 5.88 1.91 14.46
N PRO A 138 5.51 2.35 13.24
CA PRO A 138 5.21 3.74 12.98
C PRO A 138 4.04 4.18 13.84
N GLU A 139 4.24 5.23 14.64
CA GLU A 139 3.15 5.85 15.39
C GLU A 139 2.19 6.54 14.40
N GLY A 140 0.89 6.33 14.59
CA GLY A 140 -0.13 7.15 13.93
C GLY A 140 -0.82 6.57 12.70
N ILE A 141 -0.66 5.29 12.34
CA ILE A 141 -1.51 4.69 11.31
C ILE A 141 -2.82 4.23 11.94
N ASP A 142 -3.88 4.98 11.67
CA ASP A 142 -5.23 4.61 12.11
C ASP A 142 -5.88 3.66 11.09
N MET A 143 -5.88 2.36 11.43
CA MET A 143 -6.49 1.31 10.62
C MET A 143 -7.99 1.55 10.38
N ARG A 144 -8.69 2.17 11.32
CA ARG A 144 -10.11 2.52 11.17
C ARG A 144 -10.32 3.58 10.11
N ASN A 145 -9.40 4.55 10.05
CA ASN A 145 -9.45 5.56 9.00
C ASN A 145 -9.17 4.97 7.62
N ILE A 146 -8.24 4.02 7.52
CA ILE A 146 -7.97 3.28 6.27
C ILE A 146 -9.23 2.54 5.80
N ILE A 147 -9.89 1.77 6.68
CA ILE A 147 -11.13 1.06 6.34
C ILE A 147 -12.19 2.03 5.87
N LYS A 148 -12.37 3.16 6.56
CA LYS A 148 -13.34 4.19 6.19
C LYS A 148 -13.04 4.78 4.80
N THR A 149 -11.79 5.07 4.49
CA THR A 149 -11.36 5.59 3.19
C THR A 149 -11.58 4.54 2.08
N LEU A 150 -11.19 3.28 2.33
CA LEU A 150 -11.44 2.18 1.38
C LEU A 150 -12.93 1.98 1.12
N SER A 151 -13.78 2.06 2.15
CA SER A 151 -15.22 1.88 2.01
C SER A 151 -15.89 2.94 1.14
N GLY A 152 -15.24 4.10 0.93
CA GLY A 152 -15.71 5.15 0.04
C GLY A 152 -15.44 4.88 -1.43
N PHE A 153 -14.42 4.08 -1.75
CA PHE A 153 -13.93 3.79 -3.10
C PHE A 153 -13.65 5.05 -3.95
N HIS A 154 -13.27 6.15 -3.30
CA HIS A 154 -12.84 7.37 -3.98
C HIS A 154 -11.34 7.31 -4.27
N LYS A 155 -10.95 7.22 -5.54
CA LYS A 155 -9.57 7.11 -5.99
C LYS A 155 -8.64 8.13 -5.35
N GLU A 156 -9.01 9.42 -5.41
CA GLU A 156 -8.19 10.53 -4.91
C GLU A 156 -7.97 10.45 -3.40
N GLU A 157 -9.01 10.11 -2.61
CA GLU A 157 -8.91 9.95 -1.16
C GLU A 157 -8.03 8.76 -0.80
N ILE A 158 -8.15 7.65 -1.52
CA ILE A 158 -7.34 6.43 -1.33
C ILE A 158 -5.87 6.74 -1.65
N HIS A 159 -5.57 7.36 -2.79
CA HIS A 159 -4.22 7.73 -3.19
C HIS A 159 -3.58 8.70 -2.19
N HIS A 160 -4.33 9.69 -1.74
CA HIS A 160 -3.85 10.63 -0.73
C HIS A 160 -3.52 9.94 0.60
N ALA A 161 -4.39 9.07 1.08
CA ALA A 161 -4.17 8.31 2.31
C ALA A 161 -2.94 7.39 2.20
N LEU A 162 -2.81 6.63 1.10
CA LEU A 162 -1.68 5.73 0.88
C LEU A 162 -0.35 6.49 0.72
N THR A 163 -0.36 7.64 0.06
CA THR A 163 0.83 8.50 -0.06
C THR A 163 1.28 9.00 1.31
N GLY A 164 0.35 9.47 2.16
CA GLY A 164 0.66 9.88 3.53
C GLY A 164 1.22 8.73 4.39
N ILE A 165 0.71 7.52 4.21
CA ILE A 165 1.23 6.31 4.86
C ILE A 165 2.65 6.00 4.39
N ALA A 166 2.91 6.05 3.08
CA ALA A 166 4.25 5.82 2.52
C ALA A 166 5.28 6.82 3.06
N GLU A 167 4.91 8.10 3.16
CA GLU A 167 5.76 9.13 3.77
C GLU A 167 6.05 8.85 5.24
N ASN A 168 5.06 8.36 5.99
CA ASN A 168 5.24 7.97 7.39
C ASN A 168 6.20 6.79 7.54
N ILE A 169 6.06 5.77 6.67
CA ILE A 169 6.96 4.61 6.64
C ILE A 169 8.39 5.03 6.32
N ARG A 170 8.61 5.98 5.38
CA ARG A 170 9.95 6.49 5.06
C ARG A 170 10.65 7.17 6.24
N LYS A 171 9.89 7.74 7.16
CA LYS A 171 10.44 8.37 8.39
C LYS A 171 10.80 7.36 9.46
N THR A 172 10.28 6.14 9.39
CA THR A 172 10.55 5.05 10.33
C THR A 172 11.73 4.22 9.84
N SER A 173 12.74 3.99 10.67
CA SER A 173 14.02 3.43 10.23
C SER A 173 14.19 1.91 10.33
N HIS A 174 13.18 1.15 10.83
CA HIS A 174 13.33 -0.29 11.12
C HIS A 174 12.13 -1.13 10.68
N ASN A 175 12.43 -2.36 10.22
CA ASN A 175 11.43 -3.36 9.80
C ASN A 175 10.40 -2.82 8.78
N SER A 176 10.82 -1.86 7.96
CA SER A 176 9.93 -1.19 7.00
C SER A 176 9.30 -2.15 6.02
N TYR A 177 10.02 -3.16 5.55
CA TYR A 177 9.46 -4.20 4.68
C TYR A 177 8.38 -5.02 5.37
N LEU A 178 8.67 -5.59 6.56
CA LEU A 178 7.70 -6.40 7.30
C LEU A 178 6.45 -5.59 7.62
N TYR A 179 6.64 -4.38 8.11
CA TYR A 179 5.53 -3.50 8.45
C TYR A 179 4.68 -3.14 7.22
N THR A 180 5.33 -2.75 6.12
CA THR A 180 4.64 -2.41 4.87
C THR A 180 3.90 -3.62 4.30
N SER A 181 4.53 -4.81 4.32
CA SER A 181 3.89 -6.03 3.82
C SER A 181 2.66 -6.43 4.64
N MET A 182 2.69 -6.25 5.96
CA MET A 182 1.52 -6.45 6.83
C MET A 182 0.40 -5.45 6.52
N LEU A 183 0.74 -4.16 6.36
CA LEU A 183 -0.22 -3.12 6.01
C LEU A 183 -0.85 -3.36 4.64
N VAL A 184 -0.04 -3.65 3.63
CA VAL A 184 -0.50 -3.94 2.27
C VAL A 184 -1.38 -5.19 2.23
N SER A 185 -1.00 -6.24 2.98
CA SER A 185 -1.83 -7.45 3.13
C SER A 185 -3.18 -7.13 3.77
N PHE A 186 -3.20 -6.26 4.77
CA PHE A 186 -4.43 -5.80 5.42
C PHE A 186 -5.31 -5.02 4.45
N VAL A 187 -4.76 -4.02 3.75
CA VAL A 187 -5.50 -3.20 2.77
C VAL A 187 -6.05 -4.07 1.64
N TYR A 188 -5.23 -4.99 1.12
CA TYR A 188 -5.65 -5.92 0.09
C TYR A 188 -6.78 -6.85 0.56
N GLY A 189 -6.62 -7.47 1.73
CA GLY A 189 -7.63 -8.35 2.31
C GLY A 189 -8.94 -7.63 2.61
N GLU A 190 -8.86 -6.40 3.13
CA GLU A 190 -10.02 -5.56 3.40
C GLU A 190 -10.76 -5.16 2.11
N THR A 191 -10.03 -4.86 1.04
CA THR A 191 -10.60 -4.60 -0.29
C THR A 191 -11.39 -5.81 -0.80
N ILE A 192 -10.81 -7.01 -0.73
CA ILE A 192 -11.49 -8.25 -1.14
C ILE A 192 -12.75 -8.50 -0.27
N ARG A 193 -12.65 -8.26 1.06
CA ARG A 193 -13.78 -8.39 1.98
C ARG A 193 -14.93 -7.44 1.61
N LEU A 194 -14.61 -6.16 1.37
CA LEU A 194 -15.59 -5.15 0.97
C LEU A 194 -16.28 -5.50 -0.35
N LEU A 195 -15.52 -5.96 -1.36
CA LEU A 195 -16.09 -6.45 -2.63
C LEU A 195 -17.04 -7.64 -2.40
N GLY A 196 -16.66 -8.56 -1.51
CA GLY A 196 -17.51 -9.69 -1.13
C GLY A 196 -18.81 -9.25 -0.47
N GLU A 197 -18.77 -8.28 0.45
CA GLU A 197 -19.97 -7.69 1.08
C GLU A 197 -20.85 -6.98 0.07
N MET A 198 -20.27 -6.33 -0.92
CA MET A 198 -20.96 -5.67 -2.02
C MET A 198 -21.52 -6.67 -3.05
N ARG A 199 -21.27 -7.96 -2.89
CA ARG A 199 -21.62 -9.02 -3.85
C ARG A 199 -21.02 -8.79 -5.25
N CYS A 200 -19.90 -8.07 -5.33
CA CYS A 200 -19.21 -7.85 -6.58
C CYS A 200 -18.42 -9.11 -6.99
N PRO A 201 -18.41 -9.47 -8.27
CA PRO A 201 -17.65 -10.62 -8.75
C PRO A 201 -16.15 -10.31 -8.76
N VAL A 202 -15.44 -10.68 -7.69
CA VAL A 202 -14.01 -10.39 -7.52
C VAL A 202 -13.18 -10.83 -8.73
N GLN A 203 -13.49 -12.02 -9.29
CA GLN A 203 -12.79 -12.55 -10.46
C GLN A 203 -12.98 -11.72 -11.74
N SER A 204 -14.07 -10.96 -11.85
CA SER A 204 -14.27 -10.05 -12.99
C SER A 204 -13.41 -8.78 -12.88
N ILE A 205 -13.07 -8.37 -11.66
CA ILE A 205 -12.23 -7.21 -11.36
C ILE A 205 -10.76 -7.59 -11.33
N LEU A 206 -10.47 -8.67 -10.62
CA LEU A 206 -9.16 -9.26 -10.45
C LEU A 206 -9.22 -10.73 -10.89
N PRO A 207 -8.94 -11.04 -12.15
CA PRO A 207 -9.06 -12.43 -12.68
C PRO A 207 -8.26 -13.44 -11.88
N GLU A 208 -7.09 -13.05 -11.39
CA GLU A 208 -6.21 -13.87 -10.55
C GLU A 208 -5.83 -13.14 -9.25
N PRO A 209 -6.72 -13.13 -8.22
CA PRO A 209 -6.47 -12.39 -6.99
C PRO A 209 -5.17 -12.81 -6.29
N MET A 210 -4.88 -14.13 -6.23
CA MET A 210 -3.65 -14.64 -5.61
C MET A 210 -2.39 -14.26 -6.39
N ALA A 211 -2.45 -14.14 -7.71
CA ALA A 211 -1.32 -13.66 -8.50
C ALA A 211 -1.10 -12.15 -8.26
N ALA A 212 -2.15 -11.36 -8.14
CA ALA A 212 -2.05 -9.94 -7.77
C ALA A 212 -1.40 -9.78 -6.38
N TYR A 213 -1.82 -10.58 -5.39
CA TYR A 213 -1.20 -10.58 -4.07
C TYR A 213 0.28 -10.98 -4.11
N ARG A 214 0.63 -12.03 -4.87
CA ARG A 214 2.04 -12.43 -5.03
C ARG A 214 2.88 -11.32 -5.66
N ARG A 215 2.37 -10.60 -6.68
CA ARG A 215 3.08 -9.44 -7.25
C ARG A 215 3.33 -8.34 -6.22
N LEU A 216 2.35 -8.05 -5.36
CA LEU A 216 2.50 -7.12 -4.24
C LEU A 216 3.65 -7.52 -3.32
N MET A 217 3.67 -8.81 -2.90
CA MET A 217 4.68 -9.31 -1.97
C MET A 217 6.08 -9.48 -2.61
N ALA A 218 6.17 -9.58 -3.93
CA ALA A 218 7.43 -9.66 -4.66
C ALA A 218 8.11 -8.27 -4.87
N CYS A 219 7.46 -7.17 -4.51
CA CYS A 219 8.03 -5.84 -4.65
C CYS A 219 9.22 -5.63 -3.70
N GLN A 220 10.35 -5.18 -4.24
CA GLN A 220 11.59 -4.99 -3.49
C GLN A 220 11.79 -3.56 -2.98
N SER A 221 10.86 -2.64 -3.29
CA SER A 221 10.88 -1.27 -2.78
C SER A 221 9.50 -0.81 -2.33
N LEU A 222 9.48 0.12 -1.36
CA LEU A 222 8.26 0.76 -0.88
C LEU A 222 7.47 1.37 -2.04
N ASP A 223 8.16 2.07 -2.96
CA ASP A 223 7.51 2.73 -4.09
C ASP A 223 6.91 1.74 -5.09
N SER A 224 7.57 0.61 -5.35
CA SER A 224 7.01 -0.42 -6.22
C SER A 224 5.80 -1.11 -5.57
N MET A 225 5.87 -1.39 -4.28
CA MET A 225 4.78 -2.02 -3.53
C MET A 225 3.55 -1.10 -3.44
N MET A 226 3.76 0.19 -3.17
CA MET A 226 2.65 1.15 -3.12
C MET A 226 2.03 1.40 -4.48
N ARG A 227 2.82 1.50 -5.55
CA ARG A 227 2.29 1.61 -6.92
C ARG A 227 1.46 0.39 -7.32
N GLU A 228 1.93 -0.82 -7.03
CA GLU A 228 1.17 -2.05 -7.35
C GLU A 228 -0.11 -2.12 -6.53
N LEU A 229 -0.09 -1.71 -5.26
CA LEU A 229 -1.31 -1.61 -4.43
C LEU A 229 -2.29 -0.60 -5.01
N MET A 230 -1.82 0.61 -5.36
CA MET A 230 -2.65 1.64 -5.98
C MET A 230 -3.26 1.13 -7.29
N ARG A 231 -2.47 0.45 -8.14
CA ARG A 231 -2.97 -0.16 -9.38
C ARG A 231 -4.12 -1.14 -9.14
N VAL A 232 -4.02 -1.98 -8.12
CA VAL A 232 -5.09 -2.92 -7.76
C VAL A 232 -6.34 -2.17 -7.29
N LEU A 233 -6.17 -1.15 -6.46
CA LEU A 233 -7.29 -0.34 -5.96
C LEU A 233 -7.95 0.49 -7.06
N ASP A 234 -7.16 0.99 -8.02
CA ASP A 234 -7.67 1.69 -9.20
C ASP A 234 -8.57 0.80 -10.05
N LEU A 235 -8.16 -0.45 -10.32
CA LEU A 235 -8.99 -1.41 -11.03
C LEU A 235 -10.34 -1.64 -10.33
N VAL A 236 -10.34 -1.67 -9.00
CA VAL A 236 -11.56 -1.81 -8.20
C VAL A 236 -12.43 -0.56 -8.32
N CYS A 237 -11.85 0.62 -8.17
CA CYS A 237 -12.58 1.88 -8.28
C CYS A 237 -13.17 2.07 -9.69
N ASP A 238 -12.39 1.82 -10.75
CA ASP A 238 -12.84 1.92 -12.14
C ASP A 238 -14.00 0.97 -12.43
N PHE A 239 -13.89 -0.29 -11.98
CA PHE A 239 -14.98 -1.24 -12.12
C PHE A 239 -16.26 -0.77 -11.43
N LEU A 240 -16.13 -0.23 -10.22
CA LEU A 240 -17.27 0.28 -9.48
C LEU A 240 -17.88 1.51 -10.16
N GLU A 241 -17.04 2.42 -10.68
CA GLU A 241 -17.50 3.61 -11.45
C GLU A 241 -18.20 3.22 -12.76
N GLU A 242 -17.63 2.30 -13.53
CA GLU A 242 -18.20 1.84 -14.80
C GLU A 242 -19.55 1.10 -14.61
N ASN A 243 -19.66 0.35 -13.50
CA ASN A 243 -20.90 -0.39 -13.19
C ASN A 243 -21.94 0.47 -12.44
N VAL A 244 -21.62 1.71 -12.10
CA VAL A 244 -22.56 2.72 -11.55
C VAL A 244 -23.72 3.01 -12.51
N GLY A 245 -23.55 2.86 -13.82
CA GLY A 245 -24.65 3.00 -14.80
C GLY A 245 -25.82 2.05 -14.55
N GLY A 246 -25.57 0.80 -14.11
CA GLY A 246 -26.60 -0.14 -13.64
C GLY A 246 -27.06 0.14 -12.20
N ASN A 247 -26.32 0.94 -11.46
CA ASN A 247 -26.54 1.25 -10.04
C ASN A 247 -27.21 2.62 -9.82
N GLN A 248 -27.27 3.48 -10.83
CA GLN A 248 -28.10 4.68 -10.79
C GLN A 248 -29.55 4.31 -10.51
N ASP A 249 -30.03 3.20 -11.08
CA ASP A 249 -31.35 2.63 -10.78
C ASP A 249 -31.48 2.19 -9.29
N ALA A 250 -30.41 1.64 -8.69
CA ALA A 250 -30.43 1.26 -7.27
C ALA A 250 -30.48 2.48 -6.33
N VAL A 251 -29.75 3.56 -6.65
CA VAL A 251 -29.81 4.81 -5.87
C VAL A 251 -31.16 5.47 -6.03
N GLU A 252 -31.71 5.52 -7.24
CA GLU A 252 -33.06 6.08 -7.46
C GLU A 252 -34.13 5.25 -6.76
N ARG A 253 -34.06 3.91 -6.81
CA ARG A 253 -34.96 3.05 -6.03
C ARG A 253 -34.81 3.30 -4.52
N ALA A 254 -33.60 3.49 -4.03
CA ALA A 254 -33.38 3.81 -2.63
C ALA A 254 -33.97 5.17 -2.24
N LYS A 255 -33.80 6.18 -3.08
CA LYS A 255 -34.42 7.51 -2.87
C LYS A 255 -35.96 7.41 -2.84
N VAL A 256 -36.55 6.69 -3.78
CA VAL A 256 -38.01 6.44 -3.79
C VAL A 256 -38.44 5.75 -2.50
N TYR A 257 -37.71 4.70 -2.09
CA TYR A 257 -38.03 3.99 -0.84
C TYR A 257 -37.91 4.90 0.40
N ILE A 258 -36.91 5.79 0.44
CA ILE A 258 -36.78 6.78 1.51
C ILE A 258 -37.93 7.78 1.51
N GLU A 259 -38.34 8.29 0.35
CA GLU A 259 -39.48 9.19 0.20
C GLU A 259 -40.79 8.55 0.66
N GLU A 260 -40.97 7.26 0.45
CA GLU A 260 -42.17 6.53 0.89
C GLU A 260 -42.15 6.20 2.39
N HIS A 261 -40.97 6.11 3.01
CA HIS A 261 -40.83 5.59 4.37
C HIS A 261 -40.12 6.56 5.35
N TYR A 262 -39.87 7.83 4.98
CA TYR A 262 -39.13 8.80 5.82
C TYR A 262 -39.75 9.00 7.21
N GLY A 263 -41.08 8.84 7.35
CA GLY A 263 -41.78 8.93 8.64
C GLY A 263 -41.51 7.77 9.60
N ASN A 264 -40.89 6.71 9.15
CA ASN A 264 -40.49 5.61 10.02
C ASN A 264 -39.23 5.98 10.80
N SER A 265 -39.32 6.10 12.12
CA SER A 265 -38.18 6.46 12.99
C SER A 265 -37.07 5.41 12.98
N THR A 266 -37.39 4.14 12.68
CA THR A 266 -36.44 3.04 12.60
C THR A 266 -35.75 2.88 11.23
N LEU A 267 -36.11 3.76 10.25
CA LEU A 267 -35.51 3.67 8.91
C LEU A 267 -33.99 3.82 8.97
N SER A 268 -33.30 2.78 8.52
CA SER A 268 -31.85 2.68 8.55
C SER A 268 -31.27 2.35 7.18
N LEU A 269 -29.95 2.54 7.02
CA LEU A 269 -29.23 2.16 5.81
C LEU A 269 -29.42 0.67 5.49
N ASP A 270 -29.43 -0.20 6.52
CA ASP A 270 -29.63 -1.65 6.36
C ASP A 270 -31.01 -1.99 5.79
N LEU A 271 -32.06 -1.33 6.27
CA LEU A 271 -33.42 -1.54 5.77
C LEU A 271 -33.56 -1.11 4.31
N VAL A 272 -33.03 0.06 3.97
CA VAL A 272 -33.07 0.56 2.58
C VAL A 272 -32.24 -0.32 1.65
N ALA A 273 -31.06 -0.73 2.07
CA ALA A 273 -30.17 -1.63 1.30
C ALA A 273 -30.86 -2.98 1.03
N ALA A 274 -31.49 -3.56 2.05
CA ALA A 274 -32.27 -4.79 1.92
C ALA A 274 -33.45 -4.64 0.93
N ALA A 275 -34.17 -3.50 0.99
CA ALA A 275 -35.26 -3.23 0.10
C ALA A 275 -34.87 -3.10 -1.37
N VAL A 276 -33.70 -2.52 -1.64
CA VAL A 276 -33.21 -2.35 -3.02
C VAL A 276 -32.31 -3.53 -3.49
N GLY A 277 -32.04 -4.52 -2.62
CA GLY A 277 -31.35 -5.76 -2.96
C GLY A 277 -29.82 -5.66 -3.05
N ILE A 278 -29.20 -4.68 -2.36
CA ILE A 278 -27.75 -4.50 -2.29
C ILE A 278 -27.27 -4.47 -0.84
N SER A 279 -25.92 -4.54 -0.65
CA SER A 279 -25.38 -4.45 0.70
C SER A 279 -25.41 -3.02 1.26
N PRO A 280 -25.52 -2.81 2.59
CA PRO A 280 -25.45 -1.49 3.21
C PRO A 280 -24.16 -0.73 2.87
N THR A 281 -23.02 -1.43 2.88
CA THR A 281 -21.72 -0.86 2.52
C THR A 281 -21.71 -0.30 1.10
N TYR A 282 -22.28 -1.05 0.15
CA TYR A 282 -22.38 -0.62 -1.23
C TYR A 282 -23.36 0.55 -1.41
N LEU A 283 -24.53 0.48 -0.79
CA LEU A 283 -25.48 1.59 -0.81
C LEU A 283 -24.87 2.88 -0.25
N SER A 284 -24.10 2.78 0.86
CA SER A 284 -23.39 3.92 1.44
C SER A 284 -22.38 4.54 0.48
N ALA A 285 -21.60 3.70 -0.23
CA ALA A 285 -20.66 4.15 -1.25
C ALA A 285 -21.39 4.85 -2.42
N LEU A 286 -22.47 4.26 -2.92
CA LEU A 286 -23.29 4.82 -3.99
C LEU A 286 -23.90 6.17 -3.63
N PHE A 287 -24.40 6.36 -2.40
CA PHE A 287 -24.92 7.65 -1.95
C PHE A 287 -23.83 8.73 -1.96
N LYS A 288 -22.60 8.42 -1.53
CA LYS A 288 -21.50 9.37 -1.59
C LYS A 288 -21.10 9.73 -3.02
N GLN A 289 -21.01 8.73 -3.91
CA GLN A 289 -20.61 8.93 -5.31
C GLN A 289 -21.66 9.69 -6.13
N ASN A 290 -22.96 9.33 -6.01
CA ASN A 290 -23.99 9.85 -6.88
C ASN A 290 -24.76 11.05 -6.31
N ALA A 291 -24.86 11.18 -5.00
CA ALA A 291 -25.62 12.24 -4.35
C ALA A 291 -24.73 13.31 -3.68
N ASN A 292 -23.41 13.12 -3.71
CA ASN A 292 -22.43 13.98 -3.03
C ASN A 292 -22.73 14.17 -1.53
N GLN A 293 -23.48 13.24 -0.92
CA GLN A 293 -23.86 13.28 0.48
C GLN A 293 -24.04 11.87 1.05
N SER A 294 -24.00 11.76 2.38
CA SER A 294 -24.24 10.48 3.04
C SER A 294 -25.72 10.11 3.04
N PHE A 295 -26.03 8.82 3.18
CA PHE A 295 -27.41 8.33 3.40
C PHE A 295 -28.12 9.09 4.53
N VAL A 296 -27.43 9.29 5.67
CA VAL A 296 -28.00 10.03 6.81
C VAL A 296 -28.27 11.48 6.44
N GLY A 297 -27.40 12.11 5.66
CA GLY A 297 -27.62 13.46 5.14
C GLY A 297 -28.86 13.54 4.29
N TYR A 298 -29.01 12.62 3.32
CA TYR A 298 -30.16 12.56 2.43
C TYR A 298 -31.48 12.32 3.19
N LEU A 299 -31.51 11.33 4.09
CA LEU A 299 -32.69 11.05 4.92
C LEU A 299 -33.08 12.26 5.77
N THR A 300 -32.10 12.96 6.35
CA THR A 300 -32.35 14.15 7.16
C THR A 300 -32.95 15.27 6.31
N GLU A 301 -32.39 15.53 5.12
CA GLU A 301 -32.89 16.53 4.19
C GLU A 301 -34.34 16.23 3.73
N THR A 302 -34.61 14.97 3.37
CA THR A 302 -35.95 14.50 3.03
C THR A 302 -36.92 14.78 4.18
N ARG A 303 -36.61 14.36 5.39
CA ARG A 303 -37.43 14.59 6.59
C ARG A 303 -37.68 16.07 6.87
N LEU A 304 -36.64 16.90 6.75
CA LEU A 304 -36.78 18.35 6.96
C LEU A 304 -37.64 19.02 5.88
N THR A 305 -37.54 18.60 4.62
CA THR A 305 -38.32 19.08 3.52
C THR A 305 -39.82 18.80 3.75
N HIS A 306 -40.16 17.58 4.17
CA HIS A 306 -41.52 17.22 4.54
C HIS A 306 -42.01 17.97 5.78
N ALA A 307 -41.16 18.13 6.80
CA ALA A 307 -41.51 18.90 7.99
C ALA A 307 -41.79 20.37 7.68
N GLN A 308 -41.03 21.00 6.77
CA GLN A 308 -41.32 22.36 6.32
C GLN A 308 -42.71 22.50 5.67
N ARG A 309 -43.10 21.51 4.84
CA ARG A 309 -44.43 21.51 4.20
C ARG A 309 -45.53 21.40 5.23
N LEU A 310 -45.42 20.47 6.21
CA LEU A 310 -46.39 20.27 7.28
C LEU A 310 -46.51 21.48 8.21
N LEU A 311 -45.41 22.11 8.57
CA LEU A 311 -45.43 23.33 9.39
C LEU A 311 -46.04 24.53 8.67
N ARG A 312 -45.86 24.65 7.35
CA ARG A 312 -46.44 25.73 6.53
C ARG A 312 -47.95 25.59 6.35
N SER A 313 -48.51 24.38 6.42
CA SER A 313 -49.98 24.20 6.38
C SER A 313 -50.68 24.80 7.60
N GLY A 314 -49.97 24.90 8.72
CA GLY A 314 -50.52 25.42 9.98
C GLY A 314 -51.40 24.45 10.73
N ASP A 315 -51.61 23.23 10.21
CA ASP A 315 -52.59 22.26 10.76
C ASP A 315 -52.07 21.45 11.94
N TYR A 316 -50.71 21.45 12.11
CA TYR A 316 -50.03 20.56 13.06
C TYR A 316 -49.12 21.34 13.99
N ARG A 317 -49.01 20.86 15.24
CA ARG A 317 -48.02 21.39 16.21
C ARG A 317 -46.63 20.82 15.91
N SER A 318 -45.58 21.56 16.27
CA SER A 318 -44.18 21.19 15.99
C SER A 318 -43.82 19.79 16.48
N TYR A 319 -44.34 19.34 17.63
CA TYR A 319 -44.04 17.99 18.13
C TYR A 319 -44.73 16.90 17.32
N GLU A 320 -45.94 17.16 16.78
CA GLU A 320 -46.69 16.24 15.90
C GLU A 320 -45.92 16.07 14.59
N VAL A 321 -45.45 17.18 14.01
CA VAL A 321 -44.64 17.18 12.78
C VAL A 321 -43.36 16.41 13.00
N ALA A 322 -42.71 16.55 14.17
CA ALA A 322 -41.52 15.76 14.49
C ALA A 322 -41.76 14.26 14.38
N TYR A 323 -42.83 13.77 15.02
CA TYR A 323 -43.23 12.35 14.97
C TYR A 323 -43.63 11.89 13.56
N MET A 324 -44.41 12.69 12.83
CA MET A 324 -44.78 12.39 11.44
C MET A 324 -43.59 12.29 10.50
N CYS A 325 -42.51 13.02 10.77
CA CYS A 325 -41.28 13.01 9.99
C CYS A 325 -40.21 12.01 10.52
N GLY A 326 -40.63 11.09 11.41
CA GLY A 326 -39.75 10.00 11.88
C GLY A 326 -38.70 10.40 12.95
N TYR A 327 -39.00 11.46 13.72
CA TYR A 327 -38.21 11.84 14.87
C TYR A 327 -38.88 11.44 16.17
N ASP A 328 -38.29 10.52 16.94
CA ASP A 328 -38.84 10.09 18.25
C ASP A 328 -38.65 11.16 19.34
N ASN A 329 -37.79 12.15 19.10
CA ASN A 329 -37.50 13.23 20.04
C ASN A 329 -37.74 14.59 19.41
N SER A 330 -38.78 15.28 19.85
CA SER A 330 -39.15 16.61 19.35
C SER A 330 -38.16 17.72 19.70
N THR A 331 -37.38 17.55 20.77
CA THR A 331 -36.29 18.49 21.16
C THR A 331 -35.12 18.40 20.18
N TYR A 332 -34.72 17.17 19.83
CA TYR A 332 -33.69 16.93 18.81
C TYR A 332 -34.13 17.46 17.44
N PHE A 333 -35.39 17.17 17.03
CA PHE A 333 -35.97 17.75 15.81
C PHE A 333 -35.86 19.27 15.80
N SER A 334 -36.23 19.94 16.90
CA SER A 334 -36.22 21.42 16.98
C SER A 334 -34.79 21.98 16.84
N THR A 335 -33.78 21.21 17.22
CA THR A 335 -32.35 21.59 17.10
C THR A 335 -31.86 21.49 15.66
N ILE A 336 -32.28 20.43 14.94
CA ILE A 336 -31.88 20.20 13.53
C ILE A 336 -32.68 21.11 12.58
N PHE A 337 -33.92 21.44 12.91
CA PHE A 337 -34.81 22.25 12.07
C PHE A 337 -34.48 23.75 12.08
N LYS A 338 -33.69 24.23 13.06
CA LYS A 338 -33.23 25.63 13.13
C LYS A 338 -32.17 25.92 12.06
#